data_405cfa8bd161f2773fdcfc2918ea45a6
#
_entry.id   405cfa8bd161f2773fdcfc2918ea45a6
#
_cell.length_a   1.000
_cell.length_b   1.000
_cell.length_c   1.000
_cell.angle_alpha   90.00
_cell.angle_beta   90.00
_cell.angle_gamma   90.00
#
_symmetry.space_group_name_H-M   'P 1'
#
loop_
_entity.id
_entity.type
_entity.pdbx_description
1 polymer ?
#
loop_
_entity_poly.entity_id
_entity_poly.type
_entity_poly.pdbx_seq_one_letter_code
_entity_poly.pdbx_strand_id
1 'polypeptide(L)'
;MTVIGKFRQEDLSVYFFIKDLLGSKVRRVVDSYPYTNIEDNTLEVPCVSVEHSVTFDNGGELGSSWFRRTWSIDVFASTDTQRDELSDIIFQALDNSIPIRDYSSGFKENGKGLAGVDLRIIEWAGVEDRSMRPTYAFPSLSNKKFWRTTITFSTVTTQAT
;
A
#
# COMPACT_ATOMS: atom_id res chain seq x y z
N MET A 1 22.18 0.96 15.98
CA MET A 1 20.71 0.81 15.86
C MET A 1 20.17 2.00 15.08
N THR A 2 19.56 1.76 13.95
CA THR A 2 18.96 2.82 13.13
C THR A 2 17.55 3.10 13.64
N VAL A 3 17.29 4.34 14.03
CA VAL A 3 15.94 4.75 14.43
C VAL A 3 15.13 4.97 13.17
N ILE A 4 14.04 4.24 13.02
CA ILE A 4 13.11 4.42 11.92
C ILE A 4 11.98 5.31 12.41
N GLY A 5 11.76 6.43 11.74
CA GLY A 5 10.69 7.37 12.08
C GLY A 5 9.31 6.76 11.89
N LYS A 6 8.33 7.32 12.59
CA LYS A 6 6.94 6.84 12.60
C LYS A 6 6.35 6.67 11.19
N PHE A 7 6.52 7.67 10.33
CA PHE A 7 5.93 7.61 8.98
C PHE A 7 6.58 6.52 8.12
N ARG A 8 7.89 6.28 8.31
CA ARG A 8 8.54 5.18 7.60
C ARG A 8 8.06 3.82 8.11
N GLN A 9 7.77 3.69 9.39
CA GLN A 9 7.17 2.47 9.95
C GLN A 9 5.79 2.21 9.36
N GLU A 10 5.00 3.26 9.18
CA GLU A 10 3.70 3.19 8.51
C GLU A 10 3.85 2.81 7.03
N ASP A 11 4.79 3.42 6.31
CA ASP A 11 5.06 3.09 4.91
C ASP A 11 5.38 1.61 4.75
N LEU A 12 6.28 1.10 5.56
CA LEU A 12 6.67 -0.31 5.54
C LEU A 12 5.50 -1.23 5.93
N SER A 13 4.73 -0.83 6.91
CA SER A 13 3.59 -1.62 7.39
C SER A 13 2.51 -1.76 6.34
N VAL A 14 2.15 -0.69 5.66
CA VAL A 14 1.15 -0.73 4.58
C VAL A 14 1.69 -1.54 3.40
N TYR A 15 2.94 -1.31 3.02
CA TYR A 15 3.59 -2.05 1.93
C TYR A 15 3.58 -3.55 2.19
N PHE A 16 4.05 -4.00 3.35
CA PHE A 16 4.11 -5.42 3.68
C PHE A 16 2.74 -6.03 3.93
N PHE A 17 1.79 -5.24 4.43
CA PHE A 17 0.40 -5.69 4.56
C PHE A 17 -0.16 -6.10 3.19
N ILE A 18 0.02 -5.28 2.18
CA ILE A 18 -0.42 -5.57 0.82
C ILE A 18 0.38 -6.72 0.21
N LYS A 19 1.69 -6.72 0.40
CA LYS A 19 2.57 -7.78 -0.12
C LYS A 19 2.20 -9.16 0.44
N ASP A 20 1.97 -9.26 1.74
CA ASP A 20 1.57 -10.51 2.38
C ASP A 20 0.18 -10.96 1.95
N LEU A 21 -0.74 -10.01 1.82
CA LEU A 21 -2.11 -10.28 1.38
C LEU A 21 -2.16 -10.92 0.00
N LEU A 22 -1.35 -10.42 -0.93
CA LEU A 22 -1.36 -10.88 -2.31
C LEU A 22 -0.48 -12.11 -2.53
N GLY A 23 0.60 -12.24 -1.79
CA GLY A 23 1.50 -13.39 -1.87
C GLY A 23 1.95 -13.69 -3.30
N SER A 24 1.75 -14.92 -3.74
CA SER A 24 2.13 -15.36 -5.08
C SER A 24 1.15 -14.98 -6.19
N LYS A 25 0.05 -14.30 -5.86
CA LYS A 25 -0.97 -13.87 -6.83
C LYS A 25 -0.46 -12.76 -7.75
N VAL A 26 0.58 -12.07 -7.36
CA VAL A 26 1.22 -11.01 -8.15
C VAL A 26 2.70 -11.30 -8.33
N ARG A 27 3.27 -10.78 -9.42
CA ARG A 27 4.71 -10.93 -9.68
C ARG A 27 5.54 -9.97 -8.84
N ARG A 28 5.03 -8.76 -8.63
CA ARG A 28 5.72 -7.73 -7.84
C ARG A 28 4.73 -6.86 -7.10
N VAL A 29 5.15 -6.47 -5.91
CA VAL A 29 4.58 -5.32 -5.19
C VAL A 29 5.70 -4.29 -5.06
N VAL A 30 5.44 -3.07 -5.48
CA VAL A 30 6.42 -1.98 -5.45
C VAL A 30 5.91 -0.84 -4.57
N ASP A 31 6.83 -0.05 -4.03
CA ASP A 31 6.53 1.02 -3.08
C ASP A 31 6.39 2.40 -3.74
N SER A 32 6.39 2.44 -5.05
CA SER A 32 6.19 3.67 -5.83
C SER A 32 5.55 3.35 -7.17
N TYR A 33 4.94 4.35 -7.78
CA TYR A 33 4.32 4.17 -9.09
C TYR A 33 5.39 3.85 -10.14
N PRO A 34 5.23 2.77 -10.93
CA PRO A 34 6.30 2.28 -11.80
C PRO A 34 6.38 3.03 -13.14
N TYR A 35 6.61 4.32 -13.11
CA TYR A 35 6.68 5.17 -14.33
C TYR A 35 7.66 4.66 -15.36
N THR A 36 8.88 4.38 -14.96
CA THR A 36 9.95 3.94 -15.87
C THR A 36 9.60 2.61 -16.54
N ASN A 37 9.09 1.66 -15.76
CA ASN A 37 8.73 0.34 -16.29
C ASN A 37 7.55 0.42 -17.25
N ILE A 38 6.63 1.35 -17.04
CA ILE A 38 5.52 1.59 -17.96
C ILE A 38 6.03 2.20 -19.26
N GLU A 39 6.88 3.23 -19.19
CA GLU A 39 7.47 3.89 -20.36
C GLU A 39 8.34 2.93 -21.18
N ASP A 40 9.15 2.12 -20.52
CA ASP A 40 10.07 1.17 -21.17
C ASP A 40 9.41 -0.13 -21.59
N ASN A 41 8.12 -0.31 -21.30
CA ASN A 41 7.41 -1.56 -21.54
C ASN A 41 8.03 -2.78 -20.82
N THR A 42 8.63 -2.55 -19.67
CA THR A 42 9.27 -3.61 -18.86
C THR A 42 8.45 -3.99 -17.64
N LEU A 43 7.23 -3.46 -17.50
CA LEU A 43 6.38 -3.76 -16.37
C LEU A 43 5.94 -5.22 -16.40
N GLU A 44 6.33 -5.96 -15.37
CA GLU A 44 5.88 -7.34 -15.17
C GLU A 44 4.50 -7.34 -14.50
N VAL A 45 3.50 -7.83 -15.21
CA VAL A 45 2.14 -7.93 -14.69
C VAL A 45 1.81 -9.37 -14.28
N PRO A 46 0.97 -9.60 -13.25
CA PRO A 46 0.33 -8.59 -12.41
C PRO A 46 1.32 -7.92 -11.45
N CYS A 47 1.18 -6.62 -11.33
CA CYS A 47 2.00 -5.79 -10.44
C CYS A 47 1.08 -4.88 -9.62
N VAL A 48 1.46 -4.63 -8.38
CA VAL A 48 0.73 -3.71 -7.50
C VAL A 48 1.70 -2.69 -6.95
N SER A 49 1.38 -1.41 -7.08
CA SER A 49 2.14 -0.33 -6.48
C SER A 49 1.40 0.24 -5.27
N VAL A 50 2.15 0.52 -4.21
CA VAL A 50 1.63 1.10 -2.97
C VAL A 50 2.40 2.40 -2.71
N GLU A 51 1.69 3.53 -2.69
CA GLU A 51 2.35 4.79 -2.37
C GLU A 51 1.46 5.66 -1.49
N HIS A 52 2.09 6.49 -0.67
CA HIS A 52 1.37 7.53 0.07
C HIS A 52 1.37 8.82 -0.76
N SER A 53 0.29 9.57 -0.70
CA SER A 53 0.18 10.82 -1.45
C SER A 53 0.20 12.06 -0.57
N VAL A 54 -0.49 12.04 0.56
CA VAL A 54 -0.61 13.21 1.43
C VAL A 54 -0.61 12.78 2.89
N THR A 55 0.02 13.59 3.73
CA THR A 55 -0.03 13.45 5.19
C THR A 55 -0.61 14.72 5.78
N PHE A 56 -1.66 14.59 6.57
CA PHE A 56 -2.26 15.71 7.30
C PHE A 56 -2.03 15.53 8.79
N ASP A 57 -1.67 16.63 9.44
CA ASP A 57 -1.75 16.76 10.89
C ASP A 57 -3.11 17.35 11.23
N ASN A 58 -4.00 16.55 11.78
CA ASN A 58 -5.25 17.04 12.36
C ASN A 58 -4.99 17.36 13.83
N GLY A 59 -4.29 18.47 14.09
CA GLY A 59 -4.08 18.97 15.43
C GLY A 59 -5.42 19.11 16.14
N GLY A 60 -5.68 18.16 17.04
CA GLY A 60 -6.90 18.19 17.84
C GLY A 60 -6.83 19.31 18.87
N GLU A 61 -7.95 19.90 19.16
CA GLU A 61 -8.09 20.73 20.35
C GLU A 61 -7.70 19.88 21.57
N LEU A 62 -7.05 20.47 22.55
CA LEU A 62 -6.71 19.84 23.82
C LEU A 62 -5.61 18.77 23.79
N GLY A 63 -4.64 18.90 22.90
CA GLY A 63 -3.40 18.10 22.97
C GLY A 63 -3.49 16.67 22.45
N SER A 64 -4.62 16.26 21.89
CA SER A 64 -4.68 15.01 21.14
C SER A 64 -4.48 15.31 19.66
N SER A 65 -3.30 15.01 19.14
CA SER A 65 -3.05 15.07 17.71
C SER A 65 -3.07 13.69 17.10
N TRP A 66 -3.60 13.61 15.92
CA TRP A 66 -3.64 12.41 15.14
C TRP A 66 -3.29 12.76 13.68
N PHE A 67 -2.71 11.77 12.99
CA PHE A 67 -2.26 11.95 11.62
C PHE A 67 -3.18 11.20 10.68
N ARG A 68 -3.51 11.85 9.57
CA ARG A 68 -4.25 11.25 8.48
C ARG A 68 -3.33 11.19 7.27
N ARG A 69 -3.15 10.00 6.72
CA ARG A 69 -2.34 9.78 5.53
C ARG A 69 -3.20 9.16 4.45
N THR A 70 -3.07 9.67 3.24
CA THR A 70 -3.79 9.15 2.08
C THR A 70 -2.88 8.26 1.27
N TRP A 71 -3.39 7.10 0.88
CA TRP A 71 -2.66 6.08 0.16
C TRP A 71 -3.31 5.81 -1.18
N SER A 72 -2.51 5.43 -2.15
CA SER A 72 -2.96 5.01 -3.47
C SER A 72 -2.35 3.67 -3.81
N ILE A 73 -3.18 2.71 -4.15
CA ILE A 73 -2.76 1.39 -4.60
C ILE A 73 -3.20 1.25 -6.04
N ASP A 74 -2.25 1.00 -6.93
CA ASP A 74 -2.53 0.76 -8.33
C ASP A 74 -2.29 -0.71 -8.66
N VAL A 75 -3.30 -1.34 -9.24
CA VAL A 75 -3.26 -2.73 -9.70
C VAL A 75 -3.08 -2.73 -11.21
N PHE A 76 -2.03 -3.40 -11.68
CA PHE A 76 -1.75 -3.58 -13.10
C PHE A 76 -1.88 -5.06 -13.42
N ALA A 77 -2.80 -5.42 -14.29
CA ALA A 77 -3.11 -6.81 -14.60
C ALA A 77 -3.10 -7.07 -16.11
N SER A 78 -2.94 -8.33 -16.49
CA SER A 78 -2.92 -8.73 -17.90
C SER A 78 -4.30 -8.95 -18.48
N THR A 79 -5.33 -9.12 -17.63
CA THR A 79 -6.73 -9.26 -18.03
C THR A 79 -7.63 -8.46 -17.10
N ASP A 80 -8.84 -8.15 -17.56
CA ASP A 80 -9.83 -7.47 -16.73
C ASP A 80 -10.29 -8.33 -15.55
N THR A 81 -10.42 -9.63 -15.73
CA THR A 81 -10.78 -10.56 -14.67
C THR A 81 -9.71 -10.56 -13.58
N GLN A 82 -8.44 -10.65 -13.94
CA GLN A 82 -7.34 -10.61 -12.99
C GLN A 82 -7.29 -9.28 -12.24
N ARG A 83 -7.51 -8.18 -12.94
CA ARG A 83 -7.61 -6.85 -12.33
C ARG A 83 -8.70 -6.82 -11.28
N ASP A 84 -9.88 -7.29 -11.61
CA ASP A 84 -11.04 -7.23 -10.73
C ASP A 84 -10.86 -8.14 -9.51
N GLU A 85 -10.32 -9.33 -9.69
CA GLU A 85 -10.03 -10.24 -8.59
C GLU A 85 -9.02 -9.67 -7.61
N LEU A 86 -7.90 -9.15 -8.11
CA LEU A 86 -6.87 -8.55 -7.25
C LEU A 86 -7.38 -7.31 -6.53
N SER A 87 -8.12 -6.47 -7.25
CA SER A 87 -8.71 -5.24 -6.69
C SER A 87 -9.70 -5.56 -5.58
N ASP A 88 -10.52 -6.58 -5.78
CA ASP A 88 -11.50 -7.00 -4.78
C ASP A 88 -10.83 -7.53 -3.52
N ILE A 89 -9.81 -8.36 -3.67
CA ILE A 89 -9.02 -8.87 -2.53
C ILE A 89 -8.46 -7.71 -1.70
N ILE A 90 -7.86 -6.73 -2.34
CA ILE A 90 -7.27 -5.57 -1.66
C ILE A 90 -8.36 -4.75 -0.99
N PHE A 91 -9.42 -4.42 -1.72
CA PHE A 91 -10.49 -3.57 -1.22
C PHE A 91 -11.19 -4.19 -0.01
N GLN A 92 -11.45 -5.48 -0.03
CA GLN A 92 -12.07 -6.20 1.08
C GLN A 92 -11.14 -6.27 2.31
N ALA A 93 -9.84 -6.41 2.10
CA ALA A 93 -8.87 -6.45 3.19
C ALA A 93 -8.69 -5.09 3.88
N LEU A 94 -8.99 -4.00 3.19
CA LEU A 94 -8.96 -2.63 3.73
C LEU A 94 -10.25 -2.27 4.50
N ASP A 95 -10.79 -3.22 5.21
CA ASP A 95 -12.10 -3.10 5.85
C ASP A 95 -12.05 -2.35 7.19
N ASN A 96 -11.00 -2.54 7.97
CA ASN A 96 -10.98 -2.09 9.36
C ASN A 96 -9.71 -1.34 9.74
N SER A 97 -8.60 -2.04 9.87
CA SER A 97 -7.35 -1.44 10.33
C SER A 97 -6.14 -2.20 9.80
N ILE A 98 -5.01 -1.51 9.77
CA ILE A 98 -3.73 -2.07 9.36
C ILE A 98 -2.79 -2.07 10.57
N PRO A 99 -2.14 -3.19 10.90
CA PRO A 99 -1.18 -3.21 11.99
C PRO A 99 0.09 -2.47 11.60
N ILE A 100 0.47 -1.51 12.42
CA ILE A 100 1.75 -0.79 12.27
C ILE A 100 2.78 -1.50 13.14
N ARG A 101 3.84 -1.98 12.51
CA ARG A 101 4.86 -2.81 13.16
C ARG A 101 6.15 -2.04 13.37
N ASP A 102 6.92 -2.48 14.33
CA ASP A 102 8.21 -1.89 14.66
C ASP A 102 9.33 -2.53 13.82
N TYR A 103 9.79 -1.81 12.81
CA TYR A 103 10.86 -2.25 11.91
C TYR A 103 12.25 -1.78 12.37
N SER A 104 12.36 -1.12 13.52
CA SER A 104 13.61 -0.50 13.96
C SER A 104 14.73 -1.49 14.31
N SER A 105 14.38 -2.73 14.66
CA SER A 105 15.35 -3.78 14.97
C SER A 105 15.84 -4.55 13.74
N GLY A 106 15.43 -4.15 12.57
CA GLY A 106 15.77 -4.84 11.31
C GLY A 106 14.69 -5.81 10.87
N PHE A 107 14.67 -6.09 9.58
CA PHE A 107 13.66 -6.94 8.97
C PHE A 107 14.20 -7.58 7.68
N LYS A 108 13.56 -8.69 7.29
CA LYS A 108 13.86 -9.39 6.04
C LYS A 108 13.03 -8.84 4.88
N GLU A 109 13.33 -9.26 3.66
CA GLU A 109 12.60 -8.87 2.45
C GLU A 109 11.10 -9.18 2.51
N ASN A 110 10.70 -10.19 3.27
CA ASN A 110 9.30 -10.55 3.47
C ASN A 110 8.59 -9.73 4.56
N GLY A 111 9.26 -8.75 5.17
CA GLY A 111 8.71 -7.91 6.23
C GLY A 111 8.73 -8.52 7.62
N LYS A 112 9.17 -9.75 7.76
CA LYS A 112 9.34 -10.39 9.08
C LYS A 112 10.64 -9.93 9.74
N GLY A 113 10.72 -10.08 11.05
CA GLY A 113 11.94 -9.79 11.80
C GLY A 113 13.10 -10.70 11.39
N LEU A 114 14.31 -10.34 11.80
CA LEU A 114 15.52 -11.09 11.46
C LEU A 114 15.49 -12.54 11.95
N ALA A 115 14.74 -12.82 13.02
CA ALA A 115 14.52 -14.18 13.53
C ALA A 115 13.46 -14.97 12.77
N GLY A 116 12.86 -14.40 11.72
CA GLY A 116 11.84 -15.06 10.90
C GLY A 116 10.43 -15.03 11.49
N VAL A 117 10.20 -14.28 12.56
CA VAL A 117 8.88 -14.11 13.20
C VAL A 117 8.32 -12.73 12.91
N ASP A 118 7.01 -12.58 13.12
CA ASP A 118 6.36 -11.29 12.94
C ASP A 118 6.90 -10.26 13.93
N LEU A 119 7.09 -9.04 13.44
CA LEU A 119 7.49 -7.91 14.26
C LEU A 119 6.33 -7.46 15.15
N ARG A 120 6.69 -6.85 16.29
CA ARG A 120 5.73 -6.32 17.25
C ARG A 120 4.84 -5.26 16.62
N ILE A 121 3.55 -5.33 16.89
CA ILE A 121 2.59 -4.30 16.52
C ILE A 121 2.65 -3.20 17.55
N ILE A 122 2.92 -1.97 17.10
CA ILE A 122 2.99 -0.79 17.99
C ILE A 122 1.70 0.01 17.97
N GLU A 123 0.90 -0.10 16.90
CA GLU A 123 -0.34 0.65 16.74
C GLU A 123 -1.20 -0.02 15.67
N TRP A 124 -2.50 0.22 15.71
CA TRP A 124 -3.42 -0.14 14.63
C TRP A 124 -3.89 1.13 13.93
N ALA A 125 -3.56 1.27 12.66
CA ALA A 125 -4.03 2.39 11.85
C ALA A 125 -5.45 2.12 11.38
N GLY A 126 -6.38 2.98 11.74
CA GLY A 126 -7.75 2.90 11.25
C GLY A 126 -7.82 3.24 9.76
N VAL A 127 -8.56 2.47 8.99
CA VAL A 127 -8.75 2.72 7.56
C VAL A 127 -10.08 3.44 7.35
N GLU A 128 -10.02 4.52 6.58
CA GLU A 128 -11.18 5.36 6.25
C GLU A 128 -11.22 5.68 4.76
N ASP A 129 -12.40 6.03 4.28
CA ASP A 129 -12.61 6.61 2.94
C ASP A 129 -12.02 5.77 1.80
N ARG A 130 -12.13 4.44 1.91
CA ARG A 130 -11.68 3.59 0.83
C ARG A 130 -12.56 3.74 -0.40
N SER A 131 -11.93 3.85 -1.56
CA SER A 131 -12.62 3.87 -2.84
C SER A 131 -11.84 3.08 -3.88
N MET A 132 -12.52 2.58 -4.88
CA MET A 132 -11.94 1.79 -5.94
C MET A 132 -12.44 2.28 -7.28
N ARG A 133 -11.53 2.54 -8.20
CA ARG A 133 -11.84 3.10 -9.50
C ARG A 133 -11.09 2.37 -10.61
N PRO A 134 -11.78 1.61 -11.45
CA PRO A 134 -11.16 1.07 -12.65
C PRO A 134 -10.69 2.22 -13.55
N THR A 135 -9.46 2.13 -14.02
CA THR A 135 -8.92 3.09 -14.96
C THR A 135 -8.95 2.47 -16.34
N TYR A 136 -9.73 3.06 -17.21
CA TYR A 136 -9.83 2.62 -18.60
C TYR A 136 -8.68 3.22 -19.40
N ALA A 137 -8.04 2.40 -20.23
CA ALA A 137 -7.08 2.91 -21.19
C ALA A 137 -7.81 3.79 -22.20
N PHE A 138 -7.16 4.87 -22.61
CA PHE A 138 -7.70 5.70 -23.69
C PHE A 138 -7.83 4.86 -24.98
N PRO A 139 -8.96 4.97 -25.71
CA PRO A 139 -9.15 4.20 -26.95
C PRO A 139 -8.07 4.42 -27.99
N SER A 140 -7.37 5.56 -27.94
CA SER A 140 -6.27 5.90 -28.85
C SER A 140 -4.97 5.13 -28.56
N LEU A 141 -4.87 4.46 -27.44
CA LEU A 141 -3.71 3.63 -27.12
C LEU A 141 -3.98 2.21 -27.62
N SER A 142 -3.63 1.96 -28.88
CA SER A 142 -3.80 0.67 -29.54
C SER A 142 -3.00 -0.47 -28.91
N ASN A 143 -2.09 -0.18 -27.99
CA ASN A 143 -1.27 -1.13 -27.28
C ASN A 143 -1.56 -1.12 -25.78
N LYS A 144 -2.77 -1.49 -25.42
CA LYS A 144 -3.13 -1.68 -24.02
C LYS A 144 -2.42 -2.92 -23.48
N LYS A 145 -1.32 -2.72 -22.77
CA LYS A 145 -0.51 -3.81 -22.22
C LYS A 145 -0.98 -4.30 -20.88
N PHE A 146 -1.83 -3.54 -20.19
CA PHE A 146 -2.34 -3.92 -18.87
C PHE A 146 -3.69 -3.28 -18.59
N TRP A 147 -4.44 -3.92 -17.72
CA TRP A 147 -5.67 -3.41 -17.14
C TRP A 147 -5.33 -2.83 -15.77
N ARG A 148 -5.93 -1.70 -15.43
CA ARG A 148 -5.57 -0.97 -14.22
C ARG A 148 -6.78 -0.65 -13.34
N THR A 149 -6.59 -0.70 -12.03
CA THR A 149 -7.50 -0.16 -11.03
C THR A 149 -6.70 0.65 -10.03
N THR A 150 -7.25 1.77 -9.59
CA THR A 150 -6.69 2.57 -8.52
C THR A 150 -7.59 2.48 -7.30
N ILE A 151 -7.01 2.09 -6.16
CA ILE A 151 -7.68 2.04 -4.86
C ILE A 151 -7.06 3.13 -4.00
N THR A 152 -7.90 4.01 -3.47
CA THR A 152 -7.45 5.05 -2.54
C THR A 152 -8.10 4.84 -1.18
N PHE A 153 -7.35 5.13 -0.14
CA PHE A 153 -7.84 5.07 1.23
C PHE A 153 -7.01 5.98 2.11
N SER A 154 -7.52 6.25 3.29
CA SER A 154 -6.79 7.01 4.31
C SER A 154 -6.56 6.14 5.53
N THR A 155 -5.44 6.35 6.20
CA THR A 155 -5.16 5.77 7.51
C THR A 155 -5.11 6.88 8.54
N VAL A 156 -5.60 6.58 9.73
CA VAL A 156 -5.57 7.48 10.88
C VAL A 156 -4.76 6.82 11.99
N THR A 157 -3.74 7.52 12.45
CA THR A 157 -2.88 7.08 13.56
C THR A 157 -2.77 8.19 14.60
N THR A 158 -2.50 7.81 15.84
CA THR A 158 -2.24 8.77 16.89
C THR A 158 -0.80 9.23 16.87
N GLN A 159 -0.56 10.44 17.35
CA GLN A 159 0.80 10.91 17.54
C GLN A 159 1.46 10.10 18.66
N ALA A 160 2.62 9.52 18.35
CA ALA A 160 3.44 8.93 19.40
C ALA A 160 3.95 10.02 20.34
N THR A 161 3.61 9.91 21.58
CA THR A 161 4.18 10.76 22.64
C THR A 161 5.56 10.24 23.03
#